data_b2ffc94fd1834632fcbdb4f970cf39c9
#
_entry.id   b2ffc94fd1834632fcbdb4f970cf39c9
#
_cell.length_a   1.000
_cell.length_b   1.000
_cell.length_c   1.000
_cell.angle_alpha   90.00
_cell.angle_beta   90.00
_cell.angle_gamma   90.00
#
_symmetry.space_group_name_H-M   'P 1'
#
loop_
_entity.id
_entity.type
_entity.pdbx_description
1 polymer ?
#
loop_
_entity_poly.entity_id
_entity_poly.type
_entity_poly.pdbx_seq_one_letter_code
_entity_poly.pdbx_strand_id
1 'polypeptide(L)'
;MKTKIAIFFGGKITQHLVLVKKAAKKMGEEVDFVSYNNVCFETETGKISLRGKDVNDYDVLFFRTTGKHWEEVDLIINSIKRDDMVVVDPLVRYGKPSYACKAWQMLKLKEAGIDVPKSVYGSLWYLYEVMARNCDSNERVFSTGEAARQAQSQEKILEGGYEFSFPIILKGSGGDRGTRVFKADNLKELEKLVRKLRKSETEEGKRYLLQEYIPNDGDFRVLVLGEKVLGVMKRSSQNKDEFRNNYSAGGAVEVADLPEEIKQLAVKAAKVCGLAVAGVDVAFRSFDVNKPVIWEVNKGPQFKGFMKATGIDVPKEIVKYLVSLA
;
A
#
# COMPACT_ATOMS: atom_id res chain seq x y z
N MET A 1 25.18 -24.55 3.87
CA MET A 1 25.10 -23.67 5.07
C MET A 1 23.65 -23.28 5.27
N LYS A 2 23.23 -22.92 6.50
CA LYS A 2 21.86 -22.40 6.68
C LYS A 2 21.80 -20.97 6.21
N THR A 3 20.70 -20.60 5.53
CA THR A 3 20.41 -19.23 5.09
C THR A 3 20.28 -18.29 6.30
N LYS A 4 21.01 -17.20 6.30
CA LYS A 4 20.96 -16.18 7.35
C LYS A 4 20.01 -15.06 6.93
N ILE A 5 18.93 -14.89 7.65
CA ILE A 5 17.84 -13.97 7.32
C ILE A 5 17.70 -12.90 8.38
N ALA A 6 17.64 -11.62 7.99
CA ALA A 6 17.24 -10.52 8.86
C ALA A 6 15.87 -9.98 8.48
N ILE A 7 14.94 -9.95 9.45
CA ILE A 7 13.61 -9.32 9.28
C ILE A 7 13.57 -8.04 10.10
N PHE A 8 13.46 -6.91 9.42
CA PHE A 8 13.44 -5.59 10.04
C PHE A 8 12.04 -5.14 10.42
N PHE A 9 11.95 -4.43 11.54
CA PHE A 9 10.70 -3.83 11.99
C PHE A 9 10.92 -2.54 12.77
N GLY A 10 9.97 -1.59 12.61
CA GLY A 10 9.90 -0.35 13.37
C GLY A 10 8.99 -0.48 14.59
N GLY A 11 9.39 0.13 15.70
CA GLY A 11 8.61 0.16 16.94
C GLY A 11 8.52 -1.20 17.66
N LYS A 12 7.34 -1.50 18.20
CA LYS A 12 7.11 -2.78 18.90
C LYS A 12 6.90 -3.92 17.89
N ILE A 13 7.41 -5.10 18.23
CA ILE A 13 7.16 -6.31 17.43
C ILE A 13 5.66 -6.59 17.35
N THR A 14 5.12 -6.67 16.14
CA THR A 14 3.69 -6.91 15.91
C THR A 14 3.33 -8.36 16.16
N GLN A 15 2.04 -8.63 16.43
CA GLN A 15 1.57 -10.02 16.57
C GLN A 15 1.83 -10.87 15.32
N HIS A 16 1.80 -10.28 14.12
CA HIS A 16 2.13 -10.96 12.87
C HIS A 16 3.60 -11.41 12.86
N LEU A 17 4.52 -10.53 13.27
CA LEU A 17 5.94 -10.88 13.38
C LEU A 17 6.22 -11.91 14.48
N VAL A 18 5.48 -11.87 15.59
CA VAL A 18 5.57 -12.92 16.63
C VAL A 18 5.20 -14.29 16.04
N LEU A 19 4.18 -14.36 15.19
CA LEU A 19 3.81 -15.61 14.51
C LEU A 19 4.90 -16.08 13.55
N VAL A 20 5.49 -15.19 12.75
CA VAL A 20 6.62 -15.52 11.86
C VAL A 20 7.83 -16.00 12.66
N LYS A 21 8.14 -15.35 13.80
CA LYS A 21 9.22 -15.77 14.69
C LYS A 21 8.99 -17.18 15.25
N LYS A 22 7.76 -17.48 15.67
CA LYS A 22 7.40 -18.82 16.14
C LYS A 22 7.53 -19.87 15.03
N ALA A 23 7.11 -19.54 13.81
CA ALA A 23 7.23 -20.44 12.66
C ALA A 23 8.72 -20.72 12.34
N ALA A 24 9.57 -19.69 12.25
CA ALA A 24 11.00 -19.84 12.00
C ALA A 24 11.65 -20.76 13.06
N LYS A 25 11.38 -20.50 14.35
CA LYS A 25 11.90 -21.35 15.44
C LYS A 25 11.43 -22.82 15.32
N LYS A 26 10.15 -23.03 14.98
CA LYS A 26 9.59 -24.40 14.81
C LYS A 26 10.22 -25.13 13.62
N MET A 27 10.61 -24.40 12.59
CA MET A 27 11.27 -24.95 11.39
C MET A 27 12.78 -25.12 11.57
N GLY A 28 13.35 -24.60 12.66
CA GLY A 28 14.80 -24.65 12.92
C GLY A 28 15.61 -23.69 12.05
N GLU A 29 14.98 -22.63 11.51
CA GLU A 29 15.62 -21.67 10.63
C GLU A 29 16.27 -20.50 11.37
N GLU A 30 17.41 -20.01 10.88
CA GLU A 30 18.15 -18.89 11.44
C GLU A 30 17.59 -17.55 10.94
N VAL A 31 16.62 -17.00 11.67
CA VAL A 31 15.98 -15.72 11.35
C VAL A 31 16.18 -14.75 12.50
N ASP A 32 16.91 -13.67 12.25
CA ASP A 32 17.06 -12.55 13.18
C ASP A 32 15.94 -11.53 12.99
N PHE A 33 15.29 -11.16 14.09
CA PHE A 33 14.28 -10.11 14.12
C PHE A 33 14.94 -8.84 14.66
N VAL A 34 15.21 -7.90 13.77
CA VAL A 34 16.01 -6.70 14.03
C VAL A 34 15.10 -5.48 14.11
N SER A 35 15.06 -4.85 15.30
CA SER A 35 14.49 -3.51 15.44
C SER A 35 15.47 -2.49 14.88
N TYR A 36 14.99 -1.46 14.18
CA TYR A 36 15.85 -0.36 13.74
C TYR A 36 16.60 0.33 14.89
N ASN A 37 16.08 0.29 16.11
CA ASN A 37 16.79 0.80 17.29
C ASN A 37 18.11 0.04 17.61
N ASN A 38 18.35 -1.09 16.95
CA ASN A 38 19.58 -1.89 17.10
C ASN A 38 20.48 -1.80 15.85
N VAL A 39 20.24 -0.83 14.98
CA VAL A 39 21.10 -0.53 13.84
C VAL A 39 22.13 0.50 14.30
N CYS A 40 23.39 0.20 14.09
CA CYS A 40 24.51 1.09 14.41
C CYS A 40 25.43 1.20 13.21
N PHE A 41 25.85 2.43 12.91
CA PHE A 41 26.85 2.71 11.90
C PHE A 41 28.14 3.18 12.57
N GLU A 42 29.26 2.65 12.12
CA GLU A 42 30.59 2.96 12.66
C GLU A 42 31.46 3.53 11.52
N THR A 43 31.90 4.79 11.68
CA THR A 43 32.65 5.50 10.64
C THR A 43 34.05 4.94 10.42
N GLU A 44 34.73 4.45 11.45
CA GLU A 44 36.08 3.90 11.34
C GLU A 44 36.14 2.64 10.48
N THR A 45 35.18 1.76 10.66
CA THR A 45 35.12 0.48 9.93
C THR A 45 34.24 0.55 8.70
N GLY A 46 33.39 1.57 8.57
CA GLY A 46 32.37 1.69 7.52
C GLY A 46 31.32 0.59 7.58
N LYS A 47 31.13 -0.04 8.74
CA LYS A 47 30.20 -1.18 8.91
C LYS A 47 28.86 -0.74 9.47
N ILE A 48 27.82 -1.40 9.01
CA ILE A 48 26.50 -1.37 9.65
C ILE A 48 26.34 -2.62 10.49
N SER A 49 26.22 -2.41 11.79
CA SER A 49 25.99 -3.47 12.76
C SER A 49 24.52 -3.64 13.09
N LEU A 50 24.05 -4.86 13.04
CA LEU A 50 22.71 -5.31 13.42
C LEU A 50 22.84 -6.18 14.68
N ARG A 51 22.70 -5.57 15.85
CA ARG A 51 22.93 -6.27 17.15
C ARG A 51 24.30 -6.94 17.23
N GLY A 52 25.35 -6.30 16.72
CA GLY A 52 26.73 -6.80 16.74
C GLY A 52 27.11 -7.71 15.57
N LYS A 53 26.19 -8.02 14.64
CA LYS A 53 26.48 -8.72 13.39
C LYS A 53 26.58 -7.72 12.24
N ASP A 54 27.53 -7.89 11.32
CA ASP A 54 27.60 -7.08 10.10
C ASP A 54 26.38 -7.34 9.20
N VAL A 55 25.82 -6.31 8.60
CA VAL A 55 24.70 -6.47 7.65
C VAL A 55 25.08 -7.40 6.50
N ASN A 56 26.36 -7.41 6.09
CA ASN A 56 26.85 -8.25 5.02
C ASN A 56 27.04 -9.74 5.41
N ASP A 57 26.78 -10.11 6.66
CA ASP A 57 26.74 -11.51 7.11
C ASP A 57 25.41 -12.21 6.77
N TYR A 58 24.41 -11.47 6.31
CA TYR A 58 23.11 -12.01 5.94
C TYR A 58 23.01 -12.31 4.45
N ASP A 59 22.17 -13.28 4.11
CA ASP A 59 21.85 -13.64 2.72
C ASP A 59 20.56 -12.97 2.26
N VAL A 60 19.61 -12.78 3.18
CA VAL A 60 18.29 -12.20 2.89
C VAL A 60 17.93 -11.10 3.88
N LEU A 61 17.56 -9.93 3.38
CA LEU A 61 17.07 -8.81 4.18
C LEU A 61 15.58 -8.56 3.85
N PHE A 62 14.70 -8.65 4.84
CA PHE A 62 13.27 -8.38 4.68
C PHE A 62 12.82 -7.19 5.51
N PHE A 63 12.47 -6.08 4.85
CA PHE A 63 12.00 -4.84 5.47
C PHE A 63 10.49 -4.88 5.71
N ARG A 64 10.05 -5.69 6.69
CA ARG A 64 8.63 -5.96 6.93
C ARG A 64 7.81 -4.72 7.32
N THR A 65 8.36 -3.84 8.14
CA THR A 65 7.76 -2.55 8.49
C THR A 65 8.86 -1.51 8.66
N THR A 66 8.78 -0.42 7.90
CA THR A 66 9.77 0.67 7.97
C THR A 66 9.33 1.79 8.91
N GLY A 67 8.04 2.17 8.90
CA GLY A 67 7.53 3.26 9.74
C GLY A 67 8.21 4.59 9.47
N LYS A 68 8.88 5.14 10.48
CA LYS A 68 9.65 6.39 10.40
C LYS A 68 11.15 6.17 10.18
N HIS A 69 11.61 4.93 10.10
CA HIS A 69 13.01 4.52 10.10
C HIS A 69 13.64 4.46 8.70
N TRP A 70 13.42 5.52 7.91
CA TRP A 70 13.95 5.55 6.55
C TRP A 70 15.43 5.88 6.48
N GLU A 71 15.96 6.56 7.48
CA GLU A 71 17.38 6.85 7.61
C GLU A 71 18.18 5.56 7.81
N GLU A 72 17.73 4.70 8.72
CA GLU A 72 18.32 3.40 8.95
C GLU A 72 18.16 2.46 7.75
N VAL A 73 17.01 2.51 7.07
CA VAL A 73 16.79 1.74 5.84
C VAL A 73 17.79 2.16 4.76
N ASP A 74 17.95 3.46 4.52
CA ASP A 74 18.86 3.98 3.51
C ASP A 74 20.33 3.64 3.84
N LEU A 75 20.73 3.75 5.11
CA LEU A 75 22.05 3.32 5.56
C LEU A 75 22.29 1.83 5.28
N ILE A 76 21.34 0.96 5.65
CA ILE A 76 21.43 -0.47 5.42
C ILE A 76 21.53 -0.78 3.92
N ILE A 77 20.63 -0.25 3.11
CA ILE A 77 20.59 -0.53 1.66
C ILE A 77 21.89 -0.09 0.97
N ASN A 78 22.41 1.08 1.33
CA ASN A 78 23.64 1.62 0.72
C ASN A 78 24.92 0.96 1.26
N SER A 79 24.85 0.20 2.35
CA SER A 79 25.98 -0.54 2.90
C SER A 79 26.12 -1.96 2.40
N ILE A 80 25.20 -2.43 1.58
CA ILE A 80 25.25 -3.77 0.97
C ILE A 80 26.43 -3.82 -0.01
N LYS A 81 27.39 -4.73 0.24
CA LYS A 81 28.57 -4.93 -0.59
C LYS A 81 28.50 -6.21 -1.40
N ARG A 82 27.53 -7.07 -1.11
CA ARG A 82 27.37 -8.39 -1.75
C ARG A 82 26.29 -8.32 -2.84
N ASP A 83 26.63 -8.71 -4.05
CA ASP A 83 25.70 -8.75 -5.19
C ASP A 83 24.66 -9.87 -5.07
N ASP A 84 24.99 -10.95 -4.35
CA ASP A 84 24.13 -12.11 -4.10
C ASP A 84 23.13 -11.90 -2.95
N MET A 85 23.25 -10.78 -2.21
CA MET A 85 22.34 -10.48 -1.12
C MET A 85 20.94 -10.11 -1.61
N VAL A 86 19.94 -10.86 -1.18
CA VAL A 86 18.54 -10.62 -1.57
C VAL A 86 17.85 -9.63 -0.64
N VAL A 87 17.33 -8.55 -1.23
CA VAL A 87 16.45 -7.59 -0.54
C VAL A 87 15.01 -7.91 -0.89
N VAL A 88 14.25 -8.40 0.08
CA VAL A 88 12.82 -8.71 -0.08
C VAL A 88 12.02 -7.43 -0.04
N ASP A 89 11.03 -7.35 -0.92
CA ASP A 89 10.34 -6.14 -1.35
C ASP A 89 11.34 -5.14 -1.99
N PRO A 90 11.82 -5.41 -3.23
CA PRO A 90 12.79 -4.57 -3.94
C PRO A 90 12.41 -3.09 -3.99
N LEU A 91 11.11 -2.78 -3.85
CA LEU A 91 10.59 -1.41 -3.76
C LEU A 91 11.32 -0.57 -2.70
N VAL A 92 11.85 -1.18 -1.64
CA VAL A 92 12.55 -0.47 -0.57
C VAL A 92 13.79 0.27 -1.07
N ARG A 93 14.41 -0.21 -2.15
CA ARG A 93 15.59 0.41 -2.79
C ARG A 93 15.29 1.77 -3.44
N TYR A 94 14.02 2.05 -3.75
CA TYR A 94 13.59 3.33 -4.33
C TYR A 94 13.30 4.41 -3.27
N GLY A 95 13.51 4.10 -2.00
CA GLY A 95 13.35 5.03 -0.89
C GLY A 95 11.88 5.30 -0.52
N LYS A 96 11.72 6.14 0.49
CA LYS A 96 10.43 6.46 1.11
C LYS A 96 9.34 6.97 0.16
N PRO A 97 9.61 7.89 -0.79
CA PRO A 97 8.55 8.41 -1.64
C PRO A 97 7.83 7.32 -2.42
N SER A 98 8.55 6.49 -3.13
CA SER A 98 7.98 5.39 -3.93
C SER A 98 7.33 4.32 -3.06
N TYR A 99 8.00 3.96 -1.97
CA TYR A 99 7.51 2.94 -1.05
C TYR A 99 6.18 3.29 -0.36
N ALA A 100 5.92 4.57 -0.09
CA ALA A 100 4.75 5.02 0.66
C ALA A 100 3.65 5.65 -0.21
N CYS A 101 3.89 5.88 -1.50
CA CYS A 101 3.04 6.68 -2.36
C CYS A 101 2.03 5.82 -3.14
N LYS A 102 0.74 5.95 -2.82
CA LYS A 102 -0.35 5.28 -3.54
C LYS A 102 -0.46 5.77 -5.01
N ALA A 103 -0.19 7.06 -5.25
CA ALA A 103 -0.22 7.61 -6.61
C ALA A 103 0.86 6.98 -7.49
N TRP A 104 2.06 6.76 -6.93
CA TRP A 104 3.12 6.04 -7.64
C TRP A 104 2.70 4.60 -8.01
N GLN A 105 2.03 3.89 -7.09
CA GLN A 105 1.50 2.56 -7.40
C GLN A 105 0.50 2.60 -8.57
N MET A 106 -0.47 3.53 -8.52
CA MET A 106 -1.47 3.66 -9.59
C MET A 106 -0.81 3.95 -10.93
N LEU A 107 0.19 4.84 -10.95
CA LEU A 107 0.96 5.14 -12.16
C LEU A 107 1.65 3.89 -12.71
N LYS A 108 2.40 3.16 -11.88
CA LYS A 108 3.13 1.96 -12.29
C LYS A 108 2.22 0.84 -12.78
N LEU A 109 1.11 0.63 -12.12
CA LEU A 109 0.12 -0.35 -12.55
C LEU A 109 -0.47 0.02 -13.91
N LYS A 110 -0.82 1.30 -14.11
CA LYS A 110 -1.36 1.79 -15.38
C LYS A 110 -0.36 1.68 -16.53
N GLU A 111 0.91 2.05 -16.29
CA GLU A 111 2.01 1.89 -17.25
C GLU A 111 2.20 0.41 -17.68
N ALA A 112 1.95 -0.52 -16.76
CA ALA A 112 2.02 -1.96 -17.02
C ALA A 112 0.76 -2.54 -17.69
N GLY A 113 -0.23 -1.69 -18.06
CA GLY A 113 -1.49 -2.11 -18.69
C GLY A 113 -2.46 -2.79 -17.72
N ILE A 114 -2.32 -2.56 -16.42
CA ILE A 114 -3.23 -3.08 -15.40
C ILE A 114 -4.35 -2.04 -15.17
N ASP A 115 -5.61 -2.50 -15.15
CA ASP A 115 -6.73 -1.59 -14.86
C ASP A 115 -6.72 -1.21 -13.38
N VAL A 116 -6.83 0.10 -13.15
CA VAL A 116 -6.87 0.72 -11.82
C VAL A 116 -8.00 1.74 -11.79
N PRO A 117 -8.52 2.13 -10.62
CA PRO A 117 -9.50 3.18 -10.54
C PRO A 117 -8.97 4.46 -11.20
N LYS A 118 -9.81 5.10 -12.02
CA LYS A 118 -9.51 6.43 -12.57
C LYS A 118 -9.13 7.35 -11.43
N SER A 119 -7.98 8.02 -11.53
CA SER A 119 -7.38 8.71 -10.39
C SER A 119 -6.69 10.00 -10.81
N VAL A 120 -6.79 11.04 -9.99
CA VAL A 120 -6.00 12.27 -10.08
C VAL A 120 -5.32 12.52 -8.74
N TYR A 121 -4.03 12.83 -8.78
CA TYR A 121 -3.21 13.15 -7.62
C TYR A 121 -2.90 14.64 -7.59
N GLY A 122 -3.06 15.26 -6.43
CA GLY A 122 -2.75 16.67 -6.31
C GLY A 122 -3.02 17.24 -4.92
N SER A 123 -3.00 18.57 -4.84
CA SER A 123 -3.47 19.30 -3.66
C SER A 123 -5.00 19.16 -3.53
N LEU A 124 -5.48 19.29 -2.30
CA LEU A 124 -6.92 19.22 -2.04
C LEU A 124 -7.72 20.25 -2.86
N TRP A 125 -7.16 21.45 -3.00
CA TRP A 125 -7.77 22.50 -3.80
C TRP A 125 -7.85 22.11 -5.28
N TYR A 126 -6.76 21.64 -5.85
CA TYR A 126 -6.73 21.19 -7.24
C TYR A 126 -7.73 20.06 -7.49
N LEU A 127 -7.83 19.09 -6.58
CA LEU A 127 -8.79 17.99 -6.70
C LEU A 127 -10.25 18.47 -6.61
N TYR A 128 -10.52 19.49 -5.78
CA TYR A 128 -11.83 20.14 -5.75
C TYR A 128 -12.16 20.79 -7.08
N GLU A 129 -11.25 21.59 -7.66
CA GLU A 129 -11.43 22.26 -8.94
C GLU A 129 -11.68 21.28 -10.09
N VAL A 130 -10.99 20.12 -10.10
CA VAL A 130 -11.25 19.05 -11.06
C VAL A 130 -12.72 18.61 -11.02
N MET A 131 -13.29 18.46 -9.83
CA MET A 131 -14.70 18.08 -9.68
C MET A 131 -15.67 19.24 -9.98
N ALA A 132 -15.36 20.45 -9.52
CA ALA A 132 -16.23 21.62 -9.71
C ALA A 132 -16.43 21.98 -11.17
N ARG A 133 -15.48 21.67 -12.05
CA ARG A 133 -15.60 21.89 -13.50
C ARG A 133 -16.56 20.93 -14.19
N ASN A 134 -16.74 19.74 -13.59
CA ASN A 134 -17.64 18.72 -14.10
C ASN A 134 -19.09 18.90 -13.59
N CYS A 135 -19.31 19.90 -12.72
CA CYS A 135 -20.63 20.20 -12.16
C CYS A 135 -21.22 21.46 -12.80
N ASP A 136 -22.54 21.52 -12.92
CA ASP A 136 -23.24 22.71 -13.37
C ASP A 136 -22.91 23.93 -12.53
N SER A 137 -22.93 25.12 -13.17
CA SER A 137 -22.53 26.38 -12.54
C SER A 137 -23.28 26.73 -11.27
N ASN A 138 -24.49 26.19 -11.08
CA ASN A 138 -25.33 26.40 -9.89
C ASN A 138 -24.87 25.61 -8.66
N GLU A 139 -24.01 24.60 -8.82
CA GLU A 139 -23.46 23.82 -7.71
C GLU A 139 -22.10 24.34 -7.21
N ARG A 140 -21.52 25.35 -7.86
CA ARG A 140 -20.22 25.93 -7.47
C ARG A 140 -20.39 26.87 -6.28
N VAL A 141 -19.83 26.49 -5.15
CA VAL A 141 -19.99 27.21 -3.85
C VAL A 141 -18.89 28.24 -3.60
N PHE A 142 -17.69 28.08 -4.20
CA PHE A 142 -16.58 29.03 -4.05
C PHE A 142 -16.68 30.18 -5.04
N SER A 143 -17.41 31.25 -4.69
CA SER A 143 -17.58 32.41 -5.56
C SER A 143 -16.74 33.64 -5.17
N THR A 144 -16.07 33.66 -4.01
CA THR A 144 -15.37 34.88 -3.54
C THR A 144 -14.08 34.56 -2.75
N GLY A 145 -13.07 35.43 -2.89
CA GLY A 145 -11.87 35.47 -2.03
C GLY A 145 -10.59 34.96 -2.70
N GLU A 146 -9.58 34.68 -1.87
CA GLU A 146 -8.25 34.22 -2.27
C GLU A 146 -8.27 32.92 -3.09
N ALA A 147 -9.26 32.09 -2.83
CA ALA A 147 -9.52 30.86 -3.56
C ALA A 147 -9.95 31.10 -5.02
N ALA A 148 -10.73 32.13 -5.29
CA ALA A 148 -11.13 32.50 -6.66
C ALA A 148 -9.93 33.06 -7.46
N ARG A 149 -8.99 33.76 -6.82
CA ARG A 149 -7.76 34.26 -7.47
C ARG A 149 -6.79 33.15 -7.82
N GLN A 150 -6.68 32.12 -6.96
CA GLN A 150 -5.85 30.92 -7.24
C GLN A 150 -6.46 30.08 -8.38
N ALA A 151 -7.78 29.98 -8.45
CA ALA A 151 -8.47 29.30 -9.54
C ALA A 151 -8.21 29.96 -10.90
N GLN A 152 -8.29 31.29 -11.00
CA GLN A 152 -8.00 32.04 -12.22
C GLN A 152 -6.55 31.89 -12.70
N SER A 153 -5.59 31.78 -11.80
CA SER A 153 -4.18 31.56 -12.18
C SER A 153 -3.90 30.13 -12.67
N GLN A 154 -4.77 29.18 -12.35
CA GLN A 154 -4.64 27.76 -12.75
C GLN A 154 -5.48 27.38 -13.98
N GLU A 155 -6.34 28.26 -14.48
CA GLU A 155 -7.16 28.01 -15.68
C GLU A 155 -6.34 27.61 -16.92
N LYS A 156 -5.11 28.11 -17.04
CA LYS A 156 -4.18 27.75 -18.13
C LYS A 156 -3.53 26.37 -18.02
N ILE A 157 -3.61 25.70 -16.84
CA ILE A 157 -2.86 24.46 -16.55
C ILE A 157 -3.75 23.21 -16.79
N LEU A 158 -5.05 23.36 -16.93
CA LEU A 158 -6.01 22.24 -16.93
C LEU A 158 -6.69 22.01 -18.29
N GLU A 159 -5.93 22.05 -19.39
CA GLU A 159 -6.45 21.72 -20.73
C GLU A 159 -6.73 20.22 -20.95
N GLY A 160 -6.60 19.37 -19.94
CA GLY A 160 -6.97 17.95 -19.99
C GLY A 160 -8.31 17.70 -19.30
N GLY A 161 -9.36 17.42 -20.05
CA GLY A 161 -10.68 17.09 -19.51
C GLY A 161 -10.66 15.81 -18.69
N TYR A 162 -10.58 15.93 -17.36
CA TYR A 162 -10.81 14.81 -16.46
C TYR A 162 -12.31 14.67 -16.22
N GLU A 163 -12.93 13.66 -16.82
CA GLU A 163 -14.33 13.34 -16.56
C GLU A 163 -14.45 12.49 -15.29
N PHE A 164 -14.97 13.06 -14.23
CA PHE A 164 -15.38 12.38 -13.00
C PHE A 164 -16.86 12.63 -12.74
N SER A 165 -17.53 11.62 -12.21
CA SER A 165 -18.90 11.72 -11.69
C SER A 165 -18.94 11.33 -10.22
N PHE A 166 -19.86 11.93 -9.47
CA PHE A 166 -20.14 11.47 -8.11
C PHE A 166 -20.88 10.12 -8.11
N PRO A 167 -20.67 9.29 -7.08
CA PRO A 167 -19.79 9.52 -5.93
C PRO A 167 -18.32 9.34 -6.26
N ILE A 168 -17.44 9.99 -5.48
CA ILE A 168 -15.97 9.87 -5.59
C ILE A 168 -15.35 9.42 -4.28
N ILE A 169 -14.11 8.93 -4.37
CA ILE A 169 -13.27 8.59 -3.22
C ILE A 169 -12.08 9.54 -3.14
N LEU A 170 -11.88 10.12 -1.96
CA LEU A 170 -10.70 10.91 -1.63
C LEU A 170 -9.81 10.11 -0.69
N LYS A 171 -8.58 9.78 -1.11
CA LYS A 171 -7.60 9.01 -0.34
C LYS A 171 -6.37 9.82 -0.01
N GLY A 172 -5.92 9.80 1.25
CA GLY A 172 -4.58 10.30 1.59
C GLY A 172 -3.49 9.43 0.92
N SER A 173 -2.48 10.07 0.31
CA SER A 173 -1.41 9.35 -0.40
C SER A 173 -0.56 8.49 0.53
N GLY A 174 -0.43 8.88 1.81
CA GLY A 174 0.18 8.07 2.87
C GLY A 174 -0.85 7.83 3.97
N GLY A 175 -0.87 6.66 4.52
CA GLY A 175 -1.78 6.30 5.63
C GLY A 175 -2.11 4.81 5.60
N ASP A 176 -2.36 4.27 6.79
CA ASP A 176 -2.62 2.86 6.99
C ASP A 176 -4.09 2.60 7.29
N ARG A 177 -4.58 1.43 6.87
CA ARG A 177 -5.82 0.81 7.35
C ARG A 177 -7.11 1.59 7.03
N GLY A 178 -7.13 2.36 5.94
CA GLY A 178 -8.33 3.08 5.53
C GLY A 178 -8.68 4.33 6.37
N THR A 179 -7.82 4.76 7.29
CA THR A 179 -8.07 5.92 8.16
C THR A 179 -8.19 7.24 7.40
N ARG A 180 -7.69 7.30 6.16
CA ARG A 180 -7.73 8.49 5.30
C ARG A 180 -8.40 8.17 3.95
N VAL A 181 -9.50 7.45 3.99
CA VAL A 181 -10.33 7.15 2.83
C VAL A 181 -11.72 7.71 3.10
N PHE A 182 -12.15 8.63 2.27
CA PHE A 182 -13.40 9.35 2.40
C PHE A 182 -14.21 9.21 1.11
N LYS A 183 -15.52 9.10 1.22
CA LYS A 183 -16.47 9.16 0.12
C LYS A 183 -17.15 10.52 0.11
N ALA A 184 -17.39 11.07 -1.06
CA ALA A 184 -18.27 12.22 -1.25
C ALA A 184 -19.28 11.89 -2.35
N ASP A 185 -20.54 12.15 -2.06
CA ASP A 185 -21.65 11.87 -2.96
C ASP A 185 -22.05 13.10 -3.81
N ASN A 186 -21.49 14.28 -3.47
CA ASN A 186 -21.72 15.53 -4.20
C ASN A 186 -20.59 16.54 -3.92
N LEU A 187 -20.60 17.65 -4.67
CA LEU A 187 -19.60 18.71 -4.57
C LEU A 187 -19.54 19.36 -3.19
N LYS A 188 -20.69 19.55 -2.52
CA LYS A 188 -20.80 20.15 -1.19
C LYS A 188 -20.14 19.30 -0.10
N GLU A 189 -20.28 17.98 -0.21
CA GLU A 189 -19.59 17.06 0.69
C GLU A 189 -18.08 17.04 0.45
N LEU A 190 -17.65 17.06 -0.82
CA LEU A 190 -16.24 17.19 -1.17
C LEU A 190 -15.64 18.47 -0.60
N GLU A 191 -16.35 19.61 -0.72
CA GLU A 191 -15.90 20.86 -0.14
C GLU A 191 -15.66 20.77 1.37
N LYS A 192 -16.63 20.19 2.10
CA LYS A 192 -16.50 19.98 3.55
C LYS A 192 -15.27 19.13 3.89
N LEU A 193 -15.00 18.08 3.12
CA LEU A 193 -13.82 17.23 3.27
C LEU A 193 -12.52 18.02 3.02
N VAL A 194 -12.46 18.79 1.93
CA VAL A 194 -11.30 19.62 1.59
C VAL A 194 -10.99 20.60 2.71
N ARG A 195 -11.99 21.34 3.21
CA ARG A 195 -11.82 22.25 4.35
C ARG A 195 -11.30 21.54 5.61
N LYS A 196 -11.89 20.38 5.95
CA LYS A 196 -11.50 19.57 7.11
C LYS A 196 -10.05 19.05 7.00
N LEU A 197 -9.62 18.67 5.81
CA LEU A 197 -8.33 18.01 5.59
C LEU A 197 -7.19 18.99 5.29
N ARG A 198 -7.49 20.27 5.02
CA ARG A 198 -6.51 21.29 4.66
C ARG A 198 -5.37 21.41 5.67
N LYS A 199 -5.66 21.32 6.97
CA LYS A 199 -4.64 21.35 8.02
C LYS A 199 -3.60 20.24 7.84
N SER A 200 -4.04 19.01 7.60
CA SER A 200 -3.14 17.88 7.32
C SER A 200 -2.33 18.07 6.03
N GLU A 201 -2.88 18.75 5.04
CA GLU A 201 -2.15 19.05 3.81
C GLU A 201 -1.03 20.06 4.04
N THR A 202 -1.34 21.18 4.71
CA THR A 202 -0.41 22.31 4.86
C THR A 202 0.64 22.07 5.94
N GLU A 203 0.24 21.57 7.12
CA GLU A 203 1.14 21.38 8.26
C GLU A 203 1.92 20.06 8.21
N GLU A 204 1.30 18.98 7.67
CA GLU A 204 1.92 17.66 7.64
C GLU A 204 2.45 17.28 6.25
N GLY A 205 2.36 18.17 5.25
CA GLY A 205 2.79 17.91 3.87
C GLY A 205 2.02 16.76 3.20
N LYS A 206 0.79 16.48 3.64
CA LYS A 206 0.00 15.39 3.08
C LYS A 206 -0.55 15.75 1.70
N ARG A 207 -0.64 14.76 0.83
CA ARG A 207 -1.27 14.87 -0.50
C ARG A 207 -2.38 13.84 -0.62
N TYR A 208 -3.22 14.03 -1.60
CA TYR A 208 -4.43 13.23 -1.76
C TYR A 208 -4.56 12.71 -3.19
N LEU A 209 -5.32 11.65 -3.32
CA LEU A 209 -5.70 11.01 -4.56
C LEU A 209 -7.22 11.04 -4.65
N LEU A 210 -7.75 11.69 -5.67
CA LEU A 210 -9.15 11.62 -6.05
C LEU A 210 -9.31 10.38 -6.94
N GLN A 211 -10.28 9.53 -6.65
CA GLN A 211 -10.55 8.33 -7.42
C GLN A 211 -12.04 8.19 -7.72
N GLU A 212 -12.37 7.59 -8.85
CA GLU A 212 -13.72 7.13 -9.10
C GLU A 212 -14.18 6.15 -8.00
N TYR A 213 -15.46 6.19 -7.69
CA TYR A 213 -16.08 5.17 -6.86
C TYR A 213 -16.49 3.98 -7.74
N ILE A 214 -16.04 2.79 -7.40
CA ILE A 214 -16.45 1.56 -8.06
C ILE A 214 -17.43 0.83 -7.12
N PRO A 215 -18.73 0.77 -7.46
CA PRO A 215 -19.71 0.03 -6.67
C PRO A 215 -19.28 -1.43 -6.51
N ASN A 216 -19.40 -1.96 -5.29
CA ASN A 216 -19.00 -3.32 -4.98
C ASN A 216 -19.79 -3.88 -3.78
N ASP A 217 -19.86 -5.18 -3.68
CA ASP A 217 -20.42 -5.95 -2.55
C ASP A 217 -19.33 -6.55 -1.66
N GLY A 218 -18.12 -6.04 -1.79
CA GLY A 218 -16.92 -6.52 -1.16
C GLY A 218 -15.74 -6.46 -2.12
N ASP A 219 -14.56 -6.77 -1.62
CA ASP A 219 -13.36 -6.88 -2.42
C ASP A 219 -12.61 -8.19 -2.13
N PHE A 220 -11.72 -8.55 -3.03
CA PHE A 220 -10.92 -9.76 -2.94
C PHE A 220 -9.48 -9.38 -2.59
N ARG A 221 -8.96 -9.93 -1.51
CA ARG A 221 -7.54 -9.86 -1.19
C ARG A 221 -6.83 -11.11 -1.64
N VAL A 222 -5.99 -10.96 -2.65
CA VAL A 222 -5.08 -12.00 -3.12
C VAL A 222 -3.77 -11.86 -2.36
N LEU A 223 -3.37 -12.90 -1.63
CA LEU A 223 -2.09 -12.91 -0.92
C LEU A 223 -1.01 -13.49 -1.84
N VAL A 224 -0.07 -12.64 -2.24
CA VAL A 224 1.04 -12.98 -3.13
C VAL A 224 2.32 -13.14 -2.33
N LEU A 225 3.10 -14.17 -2.65
CA LEU A 225 4.40 -14.46 -2.07
C LEU A 225 5.37 -14.86 -3.19
N GLY A 226 6.26 -13.94 -3.58
CA GLY A 226 7.07 -14.06 -4.79
C GLY A 226 6.19 -14.10 -6.04
N GLU A 227 6.27 -15.19 -6.77
CA GLU A 227 5.47 -15.44 -7.98
C GLU A 227 4.26 -16.37 -7.73
N LYS A 228 3.95 -16.65 -6.47
CA LYS A 228 2.86 -17.56 -6.10
C LYS A 228 1.73 -16.83 -5.38
N VAL A 229 0.51 -17.20 -5.72
CA VAL A 229 -0.67 -16.85 -4.94
C VAL A 229 -0.84 -17.89 -3.83
N LEU A 230 -0.80 -17.45 -2.57
CA LEU A 230 -1.06 -18.34 -1.43
C LEU A 230 -2.54 -18.65 -1.30
N GLY A 231 -3.41 -17.73 -1.69
CA GLY A 231 -4.84 -17.88 -1.65
C GLY A 231 -5.56 -16.55 -1.80
N VAL A 232 -6.88 -16.61 -1.74
CA VAL A 232 -7.78 -15.48 -1.89
C VAL A 232 -8.78 -15.47 -0.73
N MET A 233 -9.06 -14.28 -0.21
CA MET A 233 -10.19 -14.06 0.70
C MET A 233 -11.08 -12.93 0.17
N LYS A 234 -12.38 -13.08 0.26
CA LYS A 234 -13.34 -12.00 0.08
C LYS A 234 -13.49 -11.24 1.39
N ARG A 235 -13.57 -9.93 1.31
CA ARG A 235 -13.87 -9.04 2.43
C ARG A 235 -15.15 -8.27 2.11
N SER A 236 -16.06 -8.21 3.06
CA SER A 236 -17.29 -7.45 2.91
C SER A 236 -17.60 -6.64 4.17
N SER A 237 -18.15 -5.45 3.99
CA SER A 237 -18.65 -4.68 5.13
C SER A 237 -19.93 -5.33 5.67
N GLN A 238 -20.04 -5.39 7.00
CA GLN A 238 -21.28 -5.83 7.67
C GLN A 238 -22.25 -4.65 7.87
N ASN A 239 -21.77 -3.44 7.70
CA ASN A 239 -22.59 -2.23 7.80
C ASN A 239 -22.88 -1.68 6.39
N LYS A 240 -24.14 -1.52 6.04
CA LYS A 240 -24.58 -0.99 4.73
C LYS A 240 -24.13 0.45 4.48
N ASP A 241 -23.91 1.22 5.55
CA ASP A 241 -23.43 2.61 5.47
C ASP A 241 -21.91 2.72 5.39
N GLU A 242 -21.17 1.61 5.55
CA GLU A 242 -19.70 1.56 5.47
C GLU A 242 -19.26 1.02 4.11
N PHE A 243 -18.72 1.89 3.28
CA PHE A 243 -18.24 1.52 1.94
C PHE A 243 -16.86 0.84 1.93
N ARG A 244 -16.17 0.82 3.07
CA ARG A 244 -14.85 0.19 3.22
C ARG A 244 -14.98 -1.25 3.70
N ASN A 245 -14.34 -2.19 3.02
CA ASN A 245 -14.42 -3.63 3.32
C ASN A 245 -13.34 -4.13 4.30
N ASN A 246 -12.68 -3.25 5.03
CA ASN A 246 -11.55 -3.60 5.87
C ASN A 246 -11.94 -4.49 7.06
N TYR A 247 -11.33 -5.66 7.21
CA TYR A 247 -11.50 -6.55 8.37
C TYR A 247 -11.22 -5.85 9.70
N SER A 248 -10.23 -4.94 9.74
CA SER A 248 -9.90 -4.15 10.94
C SER A 248 -10.99 -3.15 11.34
N ALA A 249 -11.95 -2.87 10.46
CA ALA A 249 -13.13 -2.05 10.71
C ALA A 249 -14.38 -2.89 11.02
N GLY A 250 -14.23 -4.18 11.31
CA GLY A 250 -15.35 -5.09 11.63
C GLY A 250 -15.95 -5.81 10.41
N GLY A 251 -15.30 -5.74 9.24
CA GLY A 251 -15.74 -6.47 8.05
C GLY A 251 -15.65 -8.00 8.21
N ALA A 252 -16.52 -8.72 7.53
CA ALA A 252 -16.44 -10.17 7.41
C ALA A 252 -15.34 -10.58 6.45
N VAL A 253 -14.80 -11.81 6.66
CA VAL A 253 -13.85 -12.45 5.76
C VAL A 253 -14.27 -13.88 5.52
N GLU A 254 -14.21 -14.30 4.28
CA GLU A 254 -14.48 -15.68 3.85
C GLU A 254 -13.44 -16.15 2.84
N VAL A 255 -13.23 -17.45 2.76
CA VAL A 255 -12.41 -18.03 1.71
C VAL A 255 -13.08 -17.76 0.36
N ALA A 256 -12.27 -17.40 -0.63
CA ALA A 256 -12.74 -17.20 -1.99
C ALA A 256 -11.77 -17.82 -2.99
N ASP A 257 -12.24 -18.00 -4.20
CA ASP A 257 -11.39 -18.34 -5.34
C ASP A 257 -11.66 -17.35 -6.47
N LEU A 258 -10.67 -17.19 -7.34
CA LEU A 258 -10.71 -16.34 -8.53
C LEU A 258 -10.15 -17.10 -9.72
N PRO A 259 -10.58 -16.78 -10.94
CA PRO A 259 -9.96 -17.30 -12.14
C PRO A 259 -8.44 -17.14 -12.14
N GLU A 260 -7.74 -18.08 -12.76
CA GLU A 260 -6.27 -18.08 -12.73
C GLU A 260 -5.68 -16.82 -13.37
N GLU A 261 -6.32 -16.28 -14.38
CA GLU A 261 -5.92 -15.03 -15.05
C GLU A 261 -5.90 -13.84 -14.07
N ILE A 262 -6.85 -13.79 -13.14
CA ILE A 262 -6.92 -12.74 -12.12
C ILE A 262 -5.87 -12.97 -11.03
N LYS A 263 -5.59 -14.21 -10.66
CA LYS A 263 -4.50 -14.57 -9.76
C LYS A 263 -3.14 -14.14 -10.36
N GLN A 264 -2.92 -14.41 -11.65
CA GLN A 264 -1.71 -13.98 -12.36
C GLN A 264 -1.64 -12.45 -12.52
N LEU A 265 -2.78 -11.78 -12.72
CA LEU A 265 -2.85 -10.32 -12.70
C LEU A 265 -2.40 -9.75 -11.35
N ALA A 266 -2.80 -10.38 -10.24
CA ALA A 266 -2.37 -9.97 -8.90
C ALA A 266 -0.87 -10.18 -8.69
N VAL A 267 -0.29 -11.29 -9.17
CA VAL A 267 1.16 -11.52 -9.15
C VAL A 267 1.89 -10.45 -9.97
N LYS A 268 1.40 -10.17 -11.20
CA LYS A 268 1.95 -9.10 -12.04
C LYS A 268 1.88 -7.74 -11.33
N ALA A 269 0.77 -7.42 -10.69
CA ALA A 269 0.61 -6.16 -9.95
C ALA A 269 1.60 -6.04 -8.78
N ALA A 270 1.79 -7.10 -8.00
CA ALA A 270 2.77 -7.14 -6.93
C ALA A 270 4.20 -6.92 -7.46
N LYS A 271 4.58 -7.61 -8.54
CA LYS A 271 5.89 -7.50 -9.19
C LYS A 271 6.15 -6.10 -9.73
N VAL A 272 5.17 -5.50 -10.42
CA VAL A 272 5.23 -4.11 -10.94
C VAL A 272 5.43 -3.10 -9.82
N CYS A 273 4.80 -3.32 -8.67
CA CYS A 273 4.99 -2.49 -7.48
C CYS A 273 6.28 -2.82 -6.69
N GLY A 274 7.11 -3.76 -7.15
CA GLY A 274 8.34 -4.16 -6.47
C GLY A 274 8.10 -4.81 -5.11
N LEU A 275 7.00 -5.54 -4.95
CA LEU A 275 6.61 -6.22 -3.72
C LEU A 275 6.62 -7.73 -3.91
N ALA A 276 7.43 -8.42 -3.10
CA ALA A 276 7.48 -9.87 -3.05
C ALA A 276 6.49 -10.46 -2.03
N VAL A 277 6.15 -9.71 -0.98
CA VAL A 277 5.15 -10.11 0.02
C VAL A 277 4.01 -9.10 0.00
N ALA A 278 2.98 -9.37 -0.78
CA ALA A 278 1.94 -8.42 -1.08
C ALA A 278 0.52 -8.94 -0.81
N GLY A 279 -0.35 -8.02 -0.39
CA GLY A 279 -1.80 -8.22 -0.41
C GLY A 279 -2.40 -7.35 -1.52
N VAL A 280 -2.83 -7.98 -2.61
CA VAL A 280 -3.41 -7.29 -3.75
C VAL A 280 -4.92 -7.24 -3.61
N ASP A 281 -5.47 -6.02 -3.63
CA ASP A 281 -6.90 -5.79 -3.49
C ASP A 281 -7.53 -5.66 -4.88
N VAL A 282 -8.43 -6.60 -5.19
CA VAL A 282 -9.10 -6.74 -6.49
C VAL A 282 -10.59 -6.48 -6.32
N ALA A 283 -11.15 -5.69 -7.20
CA ALA A 283 -12.59 -5.53 -7.38
C ALA A 283 -12.97 -5.72 -8.85
N PHE A 284 -14.26 -5.63 -9.14
CA PHE A 284 -14.80 -5.83 -10.48
C PHE A 284 -15.68 -4.67 -10.90
N ARG A 285 -15.42 -4.09 -12.07
CA ARG A 285 -16.31 -3.07 -12.63
C ARG A 285 -17.67 -3.70 -12.96
N SER A 286 -18.75 -3.03 -12.56
CA SER A 286 -20.12 -3.48 -12.81
C SER A 286 -20.40 -4.92 -12.35
N PHE A 287 -19.69 -5.38 -11.28
CA PHE A 287 -19.76 -6.76 -10.75
C PHE A 287 -19.37 -7.83 -11.78
N ASP A 288 -18.68 -7.47 -12.86
CA ASP A 288 -18.27 -8.38 -13.94
C ASP A 288 -16.86 -8.90 -13.68
N VAL A 289 -16.73 -10.20 -13.42
CA VAL A 289 -15.44 -10.88 -13.16
C VAL A 289 -14.43 -10.71 -14.31
N ASN A 290 -14.90 -10.45 -15.52
CA ASN A 290 -14.04 -10.20 -16.69
C ASN A 290 -13.48 -8.76 -16.74
N LYS A 291 -13.88 -7.91 -15.78
CA LYS A 291 -13.40 -6.53 -15.67
C LYS A 291 -12.73 -6.27 -14.31
N PRO A 292 -11.62 -6.99 -14.02
CA PRO A 292 -10.88 -6.83 -12.77
C PRO A 292 -10.20 -5.47 -12.70
N VAL A 293 -10.24 -4.88 -11.50
CA VAL A 293 -9.58 -3.62 -11.17
C VAL A 293 -8.69 -3.81 -9.95
N ILE A 294 -7.45 -3.42 -10.02
CA ILE A 294 -6.55 -3.42 -8.87
C ILE A 294 -6.71 -2.10 -8.10
N TRP A 295 -7.26 -2.19 -6.90
CA TRP A 295 -7.48 -1.02 -6.06
C TRP A 295 -6.26 -0.57 -5.30
N GLU A 296 -5.46 -1.53 -4.84
CA GLU A 296 -4.28 -1.29 -4.02
C GLU A 296 -3.39 -2.54 -3.98
N VAL A 297 -2.09 -2.32 -3.91
CA VAL A 297 -1.11 -3.36 -3.61
C VAL A 297 -0.48 -3.06 -2.26
N ASN A 298 -0.86 -3.84 -1.25
CA ASN A 298 -0.47 -3.60 0.13
C ASN A 298 0.84 -4.32 0.45
N LYS A 299 1.87 -3.55 0.82
CA LYS A 299 3.12 -4.06 1.38
C LYS A 299 2.89 -4.58 2.80
N GLY A 300 3.53 -5.68 3.13
CA GLY A 300 3.45 -6.23 4.46
C GLY A 300 2.03 -6.50 4.95
N PRO A 301 1.20 -7.25 4.20
CA PRO A 301 -0.21 -7.45 4.50
C PRO A 301 -0.42 -8.09 5.88
N GLN A 302 -1.49 -7.68 6.54
CA GLN A 302 -1.97 -8.37 7.73
C GLN A 302 -2.63 -9.68 7.31
N PHE A 303 -2.30 -10.77 7.95
CA PHE A 303 -2.74 -12.11 7.52
C PHE A 303 -3.56 -12.90 8.55
N LYS A 304 -3.89 -12.34 9.73
CA LYS A 304 -4.72 -13.06 10.71
C LYS A 304 -6.12 -13.38 10.17
N GLY A 305 -6.79 -12.38 9.56
CA GLY A 305 -8.09 -12.60 8.92
C GLY A 305 -7.98 -13.60 7.77
N PHE A 306 -6.93 -13.51 6.98
CA PHE A 306 -6.65 -14.44 5.89
C PHE A 306 -6.47 -15.88 6.40
N MET A 307 -5.63 -16.09 7.43
CA MET A 307 -5.44 -17.40 8.06
C MET A 307 -6.74 -17.97 8.62
N LYS A 308 -7.57 -17.09 9.24
CA LYS A 308 -8.89 -17.50 9.75
C LYS A 308 -9.82 -17.97 8.63
N ALA A 309 -9.82 -17.27 7.50
CA ALA A 309 -10.68 -17.58 6.36
C ALA A 309 -10.20 -18.84 5.60
N THR A 310 -8.90 -18.95 5.35
CA THR A 310 -8.34 -19.96 4.43
C THR A 310 -7.74 -21.19 5.11
N GLY A 311 -7.41 -21.11 6.42
CA GLY A 311 -6.68 -22.15 7.13
C GLY A 311 -5.18 -22.23 6.80
N ILE A 312 -4.67 -21.38 5.90
CA ILE A 312 -3.27 -21.40 5.45
C ILE A 312 -2.34 -20.83 6.52
N ASP A 313 -1.27 -21.54 6.86
CA ASP A 313 -0.23 -21.08 7.79
C ASP A 313 0.71 -20.09 7.09
N VAL A 314 0.24 -18.84 6.92
CA VAL A 314 1.00 -17.76 6.25
C VAL A 314 2.38 -17.52 6.86
N PRO A 315 2.56 -17.48 8.19
CA PRO A 315 3.88 -17.38 8.81
C PRO A 315 4.88 -18.43 8.32
N LYS A 316 4.44 -19.68 8.23
CA LYS A 316 5.26 -20.80 7.73
C LYS A 316 5.65 -20.61 6.27
N GLU A 317 4.69 -20.21 5.44
CA GLU A 317 4.93 -19.98 4.00
C GLU A 317 5.88 -18.79 3.78
N ILE A 318 5.78 -17.70 4.58
CA ILE A 318 6.74 -16.60 4.53
C ILE A 318 8.16 -17.08 4.86
N VAL A 319 8.33 -17.87 5.92
CA VAL A 319 9.65 -18.40 6.29
C VAL A 319 10.23 -19.29 5.19
N LYS A 320 9.42 -20.22 4.64
CA LYS A 320 9.84 -21.06 3.51
C LYS A 320 10.31 -20.24 2.32
N TYR A 321 9.53 -19.20 1.97
CA TYR A 321 9.86 -18.31 0.87
C TYR A 321 11.20 -17.60 1.12
N LEU A 322 11.40 -17.00 2.30
CA LEU A 322 12.65 -16.31 2.62
C LEU A 322 13.86 -17.25 2.55
N VAL A 323 13.71 -18.49 3.03
CA VAL A 323 14.76 -19.52 2.97
C VAL A 323 15.06 -19.93 1.51
N SER A 324 14.07 -19.95 0.64
CA SER A 324 14.26 -20.34 -0.76
C SER A 324 14.91 -19.28 -1.65
N LEU A 325 15.19 -18.09 -1.11
CA LEU A 325 15.78 -16.98 -1.87
C LEU A 325 17.31 -16.96 -1.84
N ALA A 326 17.95 -17.78 -1.01
CA ALA A 326 19.40 -17.86 -0.85
C ALA A 326 19.99 -19.13 -1.46
#